data_14d9e190f594795b42c1eaaa2cd5ff46
#
_entry.id   14d9e190f594795b42c1eaaa2cd5ff46
#
_cell.length_a   1.000
_cell.length_b   1.000
_cell.length_c   1.000
_cell.angle_alpha   90.00
_cell.angle_beta   90.00
_cell.angle_gamma   90.00
#
_symmetry.space_group_name_H-M   'P 1'
#
loop_
_entity.id
_entity.type
_entity.pdbx_description
1 polymer ?
#
loop_
_entity_poly.entity_id
_entity_poly.type
_entity_poly.pdbx_seq_one_letter_code
_entity_poly.pdbx_strand_id
1 'polypeptide(L)'
;EISKIFDLHPNTKLLGILAHAGHSYSTKNKDEIISISNIERKEALASLKNFVNSGSQYPVISIGSTPTIFYAQNLEGITEVRAGIYMFWDLAQASRGICRVEDIALTVLASVIGHNQQKGKLLIDAGALALSKDISANKFMPEAGYGLVCDPHSAMPYDGLNISEVHQEHGSINIDNKYWFD
;
A
#
# COMPACT_ATOMS: atom_id res chain seq x y z
N GLU A 1 31.90 6.89 3.76
CA GLU A 1 32.48 5.64 3.21
C GLU A 1 31.76 5.22 1.92
N ILE A 2 30.42 5.12 1.89
CA ILE A 2 29.65 4.70 0.71
C ILE A 2 29.92 5.61 -0.50
N SER A 3 29.92 6.95 -0.32
CA SER A 3 30.18 7.90 -1.40
C SER A 3 31.52 7.65 -2.09
N LYS A 4 32.56 7.35 -1.30
CA LYS A 4 33.90 7.06 -1.84
C LYS A 4 33.94 5.80 -2.72
N ILE A 5 33.06 4.82 -2.43
CA ILE A 5 32.95 3.60 -3.25
C ILE A 5 32.37 3.95 -4.61
N PHE A 6 31.31 4.80 -4.65
CA PHE A 6 30.74 5.26 -5.92
C PHE A 6 31.76 6.07 -6.75
N ASP A 7 32.57 6.91 -6.10
CA ASP A 7 33.61 7.71 -6.77
C ASP A 7 34.69 6.85 -7.45
N LEU A 8 34.91 5.62 -6.98
CA LEU A 8 35.85 4.66 -7.57
C LEU A 8 35.31 3.97 -8.83
N HIS A 9 34.01 4.06 -9.11
CA HIS A 9 33.38 3.38 -10.22
C HIS A 9 32.89 4.39 -11.27
N PRO A 10 33.56 4.54 -12.43
CA PRO A 10 33.26 5.59 -13.41
C PRO A 10 31.87 5.47 -14.05
N ASN A 11 31.25 4.29 -13.98
CA ASN A 11 29.92 4.03 -14.55
C ASN A 11 28.79 4.23 -13.54
N THR A 12 29.09 4.71 -12.33
CA THR A 12 28.08 4.96 -11.28
C THR A 12 28.14 6.41 -10.82
N LYS A 13 27.00 6.94 -10.45
CA LYS A 13 26.88 8.28 -9.88
C LYS A 13 25.94 8.24 -8.69
N LEU A 14 26.42 8.63 -7.53
CA LEU A 14 25.58 8.79 -6.36
C LEU A 14 24.82 10.11 -6.46
N LEU A 15 23.48 10.04 -6.60
CA LEU A 15 22.63 11.22 -6.79
C LEU A 15 22.11 11.80 -5.49
N GLY A 16 21.95 11.00 -4.44
CA GLY A 16 21.35 11.46 -3.21
C GLY A 16 21.02 10.37 -2.22
N ILE A 17 20.05 10.67 -1.39
CA ILE A 17 19.57 9.82 -0.29
C ILE A 17 18.12 9.45 -0.56
N LEU A 18 17.79 8.20 -0.31
CA LEU A 18 16.43 7.69 -0.35
C LEU A 18 16.07 7.07 1.00
N ALA A 19 14.97 7.55 1.60
CA ALA A 19 14.40 6.98 2.81
C ALA A 19 12.97 6.50 2.57
N HIS A 20 12.57 5.44 3.25
CA HIS A 20 11.22 4.90 3.21
C HIS A 20 10.81 4.44 4.61
N ALA A 21 9.89 5.15 5.20
CA ALA A 21 9.38 4.84 6.54
C ALA A 21 8.32 3.73 6.50
N GLY A 22 8.71 2.51 6.09
CA GLY A 22 7.81 1.36 5.96
C GLY A 22 7.08 0.99 7.25
N HIS A 23 7.66 1.27 8.41
CA HIS A 23 7.02 1.04 9.71
C HIS A 23 5.78 1.91 9.95
N SER A 24 5.56 2.98 9.17
CA SER A 24 4.32 3.78 9.21
C SER A 24 3.09 2.96 8.87
N TYR A 25 3.24 1.87 8.12
CA TYR A 25 2.15 0.92 7.84
C TYR A 25 1.76 0.06 9.05
N SER A 26 2.47 0.15 10.16
CA SER A 26 2.19 -0.65 11.36
C SER A 26 1.22 0.00 12.33
N THR A 27 0.80 1.23 12.08
CA THR A 27 -0.14 1.99 12.92
C THR A 27 -1.29 2.58 12.10
N LYS A 28 -2.41 2.86 12.75
CA LYS A 28 -3.51 3.69 12.25
C LYS A 28 -3.66 5.00 13.04
N ASN A 29 -2.78 5.24 14.01
CA ASN A 29 -2.80 6.45 14.80
C ASN A 29 -2.19 7.60 13.98
N LYS A 30 -3.01 8.61 13.67
CA LYS A 30 -2.61 9.76 12.87
C LYS A 30 -1.41 10.52 13.47
N ASP A 31 -1.41 10.74 14.78
CA ASP A 31 -0.35 11.51 15.44
C ASP A 31 0.99 10.74 15.41
N GLU A 32 0.92 9.42 15.54
CA GLU A 32 2.08 8.55 15.38
C GLU A 32 2.62 8.61 13.94
N ILE A 33 1.75 8.57 12.92
CA ILE A 33 2.18 8.70 11.51
C ILE A 33 2.82 10.08 11.26
N ILE A 34 2.26 11.16 11.82
CA ILE A 34 2.85 12.50 11.76
C ILE A 34 4.24 12.52 12.40
N SER A 35 4.39 11.90 13.56
CA SER A 35 5.69 11.77 14.24
C SER A 35 6.70 11.03 13.39
N ILE A 36 6.31 9.91 12.79
CA ILE A 36 7.14 9.13 11.87
C ILE A 36 7.55 9.98 10.66
N SER A 37 6.63 10.72 10.06
CA SER A 37 6.90 11.61 8.93
C SER A 37 7.94 12.69 9.29
N ASN A 38 7.81 13.30 10.46
CA ASN A 38 8.76 14.31 10.93
C ASN A 38 10.15 13.72 11.18
N ILE A 39 10.23 12.49 11.74
CA ILE A 39 11.49 11.78 11.95
C ILE A 39 12.11 11.41 10.61
N GLU A 40 11.35 10.84 9.66
CA GLU A 40 11.81 10.49 8.32
C GLU A 40 12.49 11.68 7.64
N ARG A 41 11.82 12.85 7.64
CA ARG A 41 12.37 14.09 7.11
C ARG A 41 13.65 14.51 7.83
N LYS A 42 13.62 14.57 9.16
CA LYS A 42 14.75 15.00 9.98
C LYS A 42 16.01 14.15 9.74
N GLU A 43 15.85 12.83 9.72
CA GLU A 43 16.97 11.91 9.54
C GLU A 43 17.50 11.92 8.09
N ALA A 44 16.62 12.08 7.09
CA ALA A 44 17.04 12.27 5.71
C ALA A 44 17.89 13.56 5.56
N LEU A 45 17.46 14.67 6.14
CA LEU A 45 18.21 15.94 6.12
C LEU A 45 19.51 15.87 6.93
N ALA A 46 19.54 15.16 8.05
CA ALA A 46 20.76 14.95 8.83
C ALA A 46 21.78 14.12 8.05
N SER A 47 21.33 13.13 7.32
CA SER A 47 22.17 12.30 6.46
C SER A 47 22.80 13.10 5.31
N LEU A 48 22.12 14.17 4.84
CA LEU A 48 22.64 15.07 3.83
C LEU A 48 23.99 15.69 4.20
N LYS A 49 24.18 16.07 5.46
CA LYS A 49 25.43 16.67 5.94
C LYS A 49 26.64 15.78 5.67
N ASN A 50 26.44 14.47 5.77
CA ASN A 50 27.49 13.47 5.48
C ASN A 50 27.70 13.31 3.97
N PHE A 51 26.71 13.65 3.16
CA PHE A 51 26.73 13.50 1.71
C PHE A 51 27.38 14.70 1.00
N VAL A 52 27.09 15.93 1.45
CA VAL A 52 27.65 17.16 0.88
C VAL A 52 29.18 17.20 1.00
N ASN A 53 29.74 16.61 2.04
CA ASN A 53 31.18 16.49 2.22
C ASN A 53 31.85 15.61 1.14
N SER A 54 31.09 14.89 0.29
CA SER A 54 31.60 14.12 -0.84
C SER A 54 31.62 14.85 -2.17
N GLY A 55 31.27 16.15 -2.22
CA GLY A 55 31.37 17.01 -3.41
C GLY A 55 30.16 17.00 -4.34
N SER A 56 29.04 16.37 -3.97
CA SER A 56 27.79 16.44 -4.74
C SER A 56 27.16 17.82 -4.63
N GLN A 57 26.94 18.46 -5.76
CA GLN A 57 26.50 19.86 -5.84
C GLN A 57 24.96 20.02 -5.61
N TYR A 58 24.17 18.98 -5.93
CA TYR A 58 22.70 18.98 -5.78
C TYR A 58 22.21 17.59 -5.38
N PRO A 59 22.31 17.22 -4.12
CA PRO A 59 21.88 15.91 -3.69
C PRO A 59 20.35 15.80 -3.74
N VAL A 60 19.87 14.72 -4.31
CA VAL A 60 18.45 14.34 -4.23
C VAL A 60 18.17 13.85 -2.81
N ILE A 61 17.15 14.37 -2.18
CA ILE A 61 16.62 13.88 -0.91
C ILE A 61 15.20 13.41 -1.17
N SER A 62 15.08 12.11 -1.31
CA SER A 62 13.85 11.43 -1.67
C SER A 62 13.30 10.70 -0.46
N ILE A 63 12.11 11.08 -0.01
CA ILE A 63 11.42 10.42 1.12
C ILE A 63 10.05 9.91 0.69
N GLY A 64 9.50 9.02 1.49
CA GLY A 64 8.07 8.77 1.44
C GLY A 64 7.65 7.32 1.48
N SER A 65 6.55 7.19 2.14
CA SER A 65 5.52 6.17 2.02
C SER A 65 4.20 6.91 1.90
N THR A 66 3.15 6.28 1.39
CA THR A 66 1.85 6.97 1.27
C THR A 66 1.36 7.52 2.62
N PRO A 67 1.39 6.77 3.75
CA PRO A 67 0.97 7.31 5.04
C PRO A 67 1.76 8.54 5.48
N THR A 68 3.09 8.50 5.41
CA THR A 68 3.92 9.61 5.91
C THR A 68 3.79 10.86 5.05
N ILE A 69 3.67 10.72 3.73
CA ILE A 69 3.48 11.87 2.83
C ILE A 69 2.07 12.46 2.95
N PHE A 70 1.05 11.61 3.11
CA PHE A 70 -0.32 12.07 3.26
C PHE A 70 -0.51 12.96 4.50
N TYR A 71 0.19 12.65 5.60
CA TYR A 71 0.14 13.43 6.84
C TYR A 71 1.35 14.34 7.05
N ALA A 72 2.22 14.52 6.05
CA ALA A 72 3.37 15.39 6.15
C ALA A 72 2.96 16.86 6.44
N GLN A 73 3.52 17.42 7.50
CA GLN A 73 3.28 18.81 7.89
C GLN A 73 4.35 19.77 7.39
N ASN A 74 5.54 19.25 7.08
CA ASN A 74 6.68 20.02 6.61
C ASN A 74 7.56 19.17 5.68
N LEU A 75 7.79 19.66 4.48
CA LEU A 75 8.66 19.06 3.46
C LEU A 75 9.86 19.94 3.09
N GLU A 76 10.13 20.99 3.88
CA GLU A 76 11.26 21.90 3.61
C GLU A 76 12.58 21.11 3.54
N GLY A 77 13.37 21.36 2.49
CA GLY A 77 14.64 20.70 2.23
C GLY A 77 14.52 19.33 1.55
N ILE A 78 13.32 18.81 1.36
CA ILE A 78 13.08 17.59 0.59
C ILE A 78 12.96 17.95 -0.89
N THR A 79 13.62 17.19 -1.76
CA THR A 79 13.61 17.43 -3.20
C THR A 79 12.64 16.52 -3.95
N GLU A 80 12.27 15.38 -3.37
CA GLU A 80 11.40 14.40 -3.97
C GLU A 80 10.56 13.67 -2.92
N VAL A 81 9.29 13.46 -3.21
CA VAL A 81 8.39 12.61 -2.41
C VAL A 81 7.86 11.45 -3.25
N ARG A 82 7.73 10.28 -2.63
CA ARG A 82 7.23 9.06 -3.26
C ARG A 82 5.99 8.56 -2.52
N ALA A 83 4.83 8.94 -3.02
CA ALA A 83 3.54 8.45 -2.55
C ALA A 83 2.95 7.55 -3.64
N GLY A 84 3.10 6.23 -3.52
CA GLY A 84 2.77 5.30 -4.61
C GLY A 84 1.28 5.06 -4.78
N ILE A 85 0.59 4.79 -3.71
CA ILE A 85 -0.81 4.32 -3.71
C ILE A 85 -1.84 5.46 -3.73
N TYR A 86 -1.47 6.68 -3.44
CA TYR A 86 -2.40 7.80 -3.25
C TYR A 86 -3.29 8.11 -4.47
N MET A 87 -2.90 7.70 -5.68
CA MET A 87 -3.70 7.92 -6.89
C MET A 87 -4.89 6.97 -7.01
N PHE A 88 -4.74 5.76 -6.52
CA PHE A 88 -5.73 4.69 -6.70
C PHE A 88 -6.35 4.27 -5.37
N TRP A 89 -5.63 4.45 -4.27
CA TRP A 89 -5.91 3.91 -2.96
C TRP A 89 -6.01 2.37 -2.97
N ASP A 90 -6.12 1.79 -1.81
CA ASP A 90 -6.34 0.37 -1.60
C ASP A 90 -6.95 0.09 -0.21
N LEU A 91 -7.32 -1.15 0.03
CA LEU A 91 -7.85 -1.56 1.32
C LEU A 91 -6.83 -1.41 2.46
N ALA A 92 -5.53 -1.46 2.17
CA ALA A 92 -4.50 -1.25 3.17
C ALA A 92 -4.50 0.19 3.69
N GLN A 93 -4.72 1.18 2.83
CA GLN A 93 -4.86 2.57 3.23
C GLN A 93 -6.22 2.84 3.90
N ALA A 94 -7.30 2.25 3.38
CA ALA A 94 -8.63 2.37 3.97
C ALA A 94 -8.67 1.79 5.39
N SER A 95 -8.04 0.63 5.62
CA SER A 95 -7.95 0.00 6.94
C SER A 95 -7.23 0.86 7.99
N ARG A 96 -6.39 1.80 7.54
CA ARG A 96 -5.66 2.76 8.39
C ARG A 96 -6.39 4.10 8.55
N GLY A 97 -7.54 4.27 7.90
CA GLY A 97 -8.31 5.52 7.93
C GLY A 97 -7.66 6.67 7.15
N ILE A 98 -6.78 6.37 6.20
CA ILE A 98 -6.14 7.37 5.32
C ILE A 98 -7.10 7.75 4.19
N CYS A 99 -7.86 6.80 3.67
CA CYS A 99 -8.95 7.01 2.72
C CYS A 99 -10.18 6.21 3.16
N ARG A 100 -11.30 6.39 2.49
CA ARG A 100 -12.50 5.55 2.63
C ARG A 100 -12.45 4.43 1.61
N VAL A 101 -13.22 3.35 1.81
CA VAL A 101 -13.33 2.27 0.82
C VAL A 101 -13.87 2.80 -0.52
N GLU A 102 -14.81 3.75 -0.47
CA GLU A 102 -15.42 4.37 -1.65
C GLU A 102 -14.43 5.25 -2.45
N ASP A 103 -13.31 5.63 -1.86
CA ASP A 103 -12.27 6.42 -2.53
C ASP A 103 -11.32 5.54 -3.37
N ILE A 104 -11.41 4.20 -3.26
CA ILE A 104 -10.59 3.26 -4.02
C ILE A 104 -11.03 3.27 -5.48
N ALA A 105 -10.12 3.65 -6.37
CA ALA A 105 -10.43 3.90 -7.78
C ALA A 105 -10.37 2.64 -8.66
N LEU A 106 -9.81 1.53 -8.18
CA LEU A 106 -9.66 0.30 -8.95
C LEU A 106 -10.40 -0.86 -8.31
N THR A 107 -11.15 -1.57 -9.13
CA THR A 107 -11.81 -2.83 -8.78
C THR A 107 -11.47 -3.90 -9.82
N VAL A 108 -11.59 -5.16 -9.44
CA VAL A 108 -11.44 -6.30 -10.36
C VAL A 108 -12.83 -6.85 -10.64
N LEU A 109 -13.23 -6.83 -11.90
CA LEU A 109 -14.45 -7.50 -12.35
C LEU A 109 -14.15 -9.00 -12.49
N ALA A 110 -14.91 -9.83 -11.79
CA ALA A 110 -14.76 -11.29 -11.81
C ALA A 110 -16.10 -11.98 -12.06
N SER A 111 -16.04 -13.19 -12.59
CA SER A 111 -17.20 -14.04 -12.82
C SER A 111 -17.23 -15.19 -11.83
N VAL A 112 -18.40 -15.55 -11.36
CA VAL A 112 -18.60 -16.79 -10.62
C VAL A 112 -18.54 -17.95 -11.60
N ILE A 113 -17.57 -18.85 -11.41
CA ILE A 113 -17.32 -20.01 -12.28
C ILE A 113 -17.68 -21.33 -11.61
N GLY A 114 -18.04 -21.31 -10.35
CA GLY A 114 -18.47 -22.49 -9.62
C GLY A 114 -19.14 -22.17 -8.30
N HIS A 115 -20.08 -23.04 -7.92
CA HIS A 115 -20.78 -22.95 -6.64
C HIS A 115 -20.77 -24.30 -5.94
N ASN A 116 -20.07 -24.40 -4.83
CA ASN A 116 -20.10 -25.56 -3.95
C ASN A 116 -21.08 -25.32 -2.80
N GLN A 117 -22.34 -25.67 -3.03
CA GLN A 117 -23.42 -25.47 -2.04
C GLN A 117 -23.16 -26.21 -0.73
N GLN A 118 -22.59 -27.42 -0.78
CA GLN A 118 -22.31 -28.23 0.43
C GLN A 118 -21.28 -27.57 1.34
N LYS A 119 -20.33 -26.83 0.76
CA LYS A 119 -19.28 -26.12 1.50
C LYS A 119 -19.58 -24.63 1.71
N GLY A 120 -20.68 -24.12 1.17
CA GLY A 120 -21.00 -22.69 1.22
C GLY A 120 -19.91 -21.83 0.56
N LYS A 121 -19.42 -22.26 -0.63
CA LYS A 121 -18.33 -21.56 -1.32
C LYS A 121 -18.70 -21.24 -2.76
N LEU A 122 -18.42 -20.00 -3.18
CA LEU A 122 -18.31 -19.61 -4.58
C LEU A 122 -16.87 -19.66 -5.03
N LEU A 123 -16.66 -20.04 -6.30
CA LEU A 123 -15.39 -19.95 -6.98
C LEU A 123 -15.47 -18.86 -8.05
N ILE A 124 -14.46 -18.01 -8.11
CA ILE A 124 -14.36 -16.92 -9.10
C ILE A 124 -13.11 -17.07 -9.95
N ASP A 125 -13.11 -16.49 -11.13
CA ASP A 125 -11.99 -16.49 -12.10
C ASP A 125 -10.94 -15.39 -11.82
N ALA A 126 -10.91 -14.85 -10.61
CA ALA A 126 -9.91 -13.90 -10.15
C ALA A 126 -9.12 -14.49 -8.99
N GLY A 127 -7.85 -14.74 -9.20
CA GLY A 127 -6.91 -15.26 -8.20
C GLY A 127 -5.82 -14.26 -7.86
N ALA A 128 -4.69 -14.76 -7.37
CA ALA A 128 -3.57 -13.95 -6.91
C ALA A 128 -2.93 -13.09 -8.00
N LEU A 129 -3.04 -13.46 -9.27
CA LEU A 129 -2.53 -12.65 -10.39
C LEU A 129 -3.34 -11.37 -10.58
N ALA A 130 -4.66 -11.41 -10.29
CA ALA A 130 -5.54 -10.25 -10.41
C ALA A 130 -5.67 -9.48 -9.08
N LEU A 131 -5.75 -10.20 -7.96
CA LEU A 131 -6.10 -9.66 -6.64
C LEU A 131 -4.91 -9.43 -5.71
N SER A 132 -3.70 -9.96 -6.05
CA SER A 132 -2.56 -10.02 -5.14
C SER A 132 -2.74 -11.05 -4.00
N LYS A 133 -1.66 -11.31 -3.29
CA LYS A 133 -1.65 -12.05 -2.00
C LYS A 133 -1.39 -11.14 -0.81
N ASP A 134 -1.41 -9.83 -1.01
CA ASP A 134 -1.23 -8.87 0.08
C ASP A 134 -2.46 -8.85 0.99
N ILE A 135 -2.22 -9.08 2.26
CA ILE A 135 -3.23 -9.06 3.33
C ILE A 135 -2.93 -7.97 4.37
N SER A 136 -2.18 -6.94 3.99
CA SER A 136 -1.76 -5.89 4.92
C SER A 136 -2.94 -5.08 5.49
N ALA A 137 -4.08 -5.08 4.80
CA ALA A 137 -5.33 -4.52 5.30
C ALA A 137 -5.86 -5.24 6.53
N ASN A 138 -5.68 -6.57 6.61
CA ASN A 138 -6.31 -7.43 7.62
C ASN A 138 -5.84 -7.13 9.05
N LYS A 139 -4.73 -6.42 9.21
CA LYS A 139 -4.27 -5.98 10.53
C LYS A 139 -5.29 -5.08 11.24
N PHE A 140 -5.99 -4.23 10.50
CA PHE A 140 -6.95 -3.25 11.04
C PHE A 140 -8.36 -3.41 10.48
N MET A 141 -8.53 -4.26 9.46
CA MET A 141 -9.77 -4.64 8.80
C MET A 141 -9.73 -6.16 8.51
N PRO A 142 -9.87 -7.01 9.55
CA PRO A 142 -9.75 -8.47 9.41
C PRO A 142 -10.73 -9.05 8.39
N GLU A 143 -11.88 -8.39 8.23
CA GLU A 143 -12.93 -8.76 7.29
C GLU A 143 -12.56 -8.52 5.82
N ALA A 144 -11.49 -7.82 5.52
CA ALA A 144 -11.09 -7.54 4.14
C ALA A 144 -10.67 -8.79 3.35
N GLY A 145 -10.12 -9.81 4.03
CA GLY A 145 -9.59 -10.99 3.36
C GLY A 145 -8.54 -10.61 2.31
N TYR A 146 -8.67 -11.18 1.11
CA TYR A 146 -7.90 -10.79 -0.08
C TYR A 146 -8.59 -9.71 -0.93
N GLY A 147 -9.77 -9.25 -0.51
CA GLY A 147 -10.55 -8.20 -1.15
C GLY A 147 -12.01 -8.28 -0.73
N LEU A 148 -12.66 -7.13 -0.68
CA LEU A 148 -14.10 -7.05 -0.44
C LEU A 148 -14.85 -7.39 -1.72
N VAL A 149 -15.95 -8.14 -1.61
CA VAL A 149 -16.86 -8.40 -2.72
C VAL A 149 -17.83 -7.24 -2.82
N CYS A 150 -17.90 -6.63 -4.01
CA CYS A 150 -18.71 -5.44 -4.24
C CYS A 150 -19.77 -5.68 -5.30
N ASP A 151 -20.84 -4.92 -5.23
CA ASP A 151 -21.83 -4.83 -6.31
C ASP A 151 -21.17 -4.28 -7.59
N PRO A 152 -21.36 -4.93 -8.75
CA PRO A 152 -20.66 -4.55 -9.98
C PRO A 152 -21.07 -3.19 -10.56
N HIS A 153 -22.20 -2.65 -10.15
CA HIS A 153 -22.72 -1.37 -10.66
C HIS A 153 -22.38 -0.19 -9.75
N SER A 154 -22.50 -0.40 -8.44
CA SER A 154 -22.29 0.65 -7.45
C SER A 154 -20.88 0.64 -6.84
N ALA A 155 -20.13 -0.46 -7.01
CA ALA A 155 -18.86 -0.74 -6.34
C ALA A 155 -18.94 -0.74 -4.80
N MET A 156 -20.16 -0.80 -4.25
CA MET A 156 -20.37 -0.86 -2.80
C MET A 156 -20.14 -2.28 -2.29
N PRO A 157 -19.39 -2.46 -1.19
CA PRO A 157 -19.18 -3.77 -0.62
C PRO A 157 -20.47 -4.42 -0.13
N TYR A 158 -20.61 -5.71 -0.40
CA TYR A 158 -21.63 -6.54 0.24
C TYR A 158 -21.21 -6.84 1.68
N ASP A 159 -22.14 -6.70 2.60
CA ASP A 159 -21.89 -6.95 4.03
C ASP A 159 -21.48 -8.40 4.29
N GLY A 160 -20.31 -8.57 4.91
CA GLY A 160 -19.76 -9.87 5.29
C GLY A 160 -19.21 -10.72 4.13
N LEU A 161 -19.13 -10.21 2.89
CA LEU A 161 -18.53 -10.94 1.78
C LEU A 161 -17.12 -10.44 1.46
N ASN A 162 -16.19 -11.37 1.45
CA ASN A 162 -14.81 -11.14 1.04
C ASN A 162 -14.24 -12.33 0.26
N ILE A 163 -13.12 -12.08 -0.39
CA ILE A 163 -12.31 -13.14 -0.99
C ILE A 163 -11.54 -13.81 0.14
N SER A 164 -11.95 -15.03 0.51
CA SER A 164 -11.39 -15.76 1.65
C SER A 164 -10.12 -16.54 1.33
N GLU A 165 -9.96 -16.94 0.07
CA GLU A 165 -8.80 -17.71 -0.41
C GLU A 165 -8.45 -17.25 -1.83
N VAL A 166 -7.15 -17.23 -2.15
CA VAL A 166 -6.67 -17.02 -3.52
C VAL A 166 -5.64 -18.07 -3.91
N HIS A 167 -5.85 -18.66 -5.08
CA HIS A 167 -4.89 -19.46 -5.82
C HIS A 167 -4.33 -18.61 -6.96
N GLN A 168 -3.55 -19.18 -7.86
CA GLN A 168 -2.94 -18.39 -8.94
C GLN A 168 -4.01 -17.68 -9.80
N GLU A 169 -4.99 -18.43 -10.34
CA GLU A 169 -6.00 -17.98 -11.28
C GLU A 169 -7.40 -17.82 -10.65
N HIS A 170 -7.62 -18.38 -9.48
CA HIS A 170 -8.95 -18.51 -8.86
C HIS A 170 -8.98 -17.94 -7.46
N GLY A 171 -10.12 -17.36 -7.11
CA GLY A 171 -10.46 -16.97 -5.75
C GLY A 171 -11.68 -17.72 -5.22
N SER A 172 -11.80 -17.79 -3.90
CA SER A 172 -12.97 -18.36 -3.23
C SER A 172 -13.61 -17.32 -2.32
N ILE A 173 -14.94 -17.33 -2.30
CA ILE A 173 -15.77 -16.51 -1.42
C ILE A 173 -16.54 -17.47 -0.53
N ASN A 174 -16.47 -17.30 0.79
CA ASN A 174 -17.37 -18.00 1.70
C ASN A 174 -18.73 -17.27 1.69
N ILE A 175 -19.79 -18.03 1.45
CA ILE A 175 -21.16 -17.54 1.49
C ILE A 175 -21.90 -18.24 2.61
N ASP A 176 -22.49 -17.46 3.51
CA ASP A 176 -23.50 -17.96 4.40
C ASP A 176 -24.81 -18.15 3.61
N ASN A 177 -25.75 -18.97 4.14
CA ASN A 177 -27.06 -19.21 3.52
C ASN A 177 -27.88 -17.93 3.23
N LYS A 178 -27.34 -16.76 3.48
CA LYS A 178 -27.92 -15.44 3.30
C LYS A 178 -27.83 -14.93 1.85
N TYR A 179 -26.87 -15.45 1.08
CA TYR A 179 -26.64 -15.03 -0.30
C TYR A 179 -26.84 -16.20 -1.24
N TRP A 180 -27.91 -16.17 -2.01
CA TRP A 180 -28.16 -17.07 -3.13
C TRP A 180 -27.92 -16.30 -4.41
N PHE A 181 -26.95 -16.75 -5.17
CA PHE A 181 -26.76 -16.31 -6.56
C PHE A 181 -27.29 -17.44 -7.44
N ASP A 182 -28.37 -17.19 -8.16
CA ASP A 182 -28.95 -18.08 -9.17
C ASP A 182 -28.07 -18.15 -10.42
#